data_0e2f449baaf7ae51afeda0701dc9e55c
#
_entry.id   0e2f449baaf7ae51afeda0701dc9e55c
#
_cell.length_a   1.000
_cell.length_b   1.000
_cell.length_c   1.000
_cell.angle_alpha   90.00
_cell.angle_beta   90.00
_cell.angle_gamma   90.00
#
_symmetry.space_group_name_H-M   'P 1'
#
loop_
_entity.id
_entity.type
_entity.pdbx_description
1 polymer ?
#
loop_
_entity_poly.entity_id
_entity_poly.type
_entity_poly.pdbx_seq_one_letter_code
_entity_poly.pdbx_strand_id
1 'polypeptide(L)'
;MRPVLVLCLAAACGSSPDHASPDAAWAPQDAKDIDAPPAATGFGDLSGMCGALAEADLTSPSPKTVQVNFNFARAYMDPADRPLLTAGGQHMAATPNAGGSSGLSEIFAYEELARCEGAMFLKSETEIIYDPVTSKKTDLEIMLDGHKIGVSVTRAFKGPFGSGPLDMASAVTLTTKKFSDIHDSTAGVQTTVDKWDKQILAVETDDAEDAATFLAATATLDPSVIGDTILVLTTTDGDDGFIYTNM
;
A
#
# COMPACT_ATOMS: atom_id res chain seq x y z
N MET A 1 17.88 74.39 -39.59
CA MET A 1 17.87 73.63 -38.35
C MET A 1 16.45 73.22 -38.04
N ARG A 2 16.11 71.97 -38.28
CA ARG A 2 14.78 71.37 -37.99
C ARG A 2 14.97 70.30 -36.91
N PRO A 3 14.21 70.27 -35.85
CA PRO A 3 14.31 69.23 -34.86
C PRO A 3 13.57 67.98 -35.33
N VAL A 4 14.19 66.81 -35.12
CA VAL A 4 13.66 65.50 -35.39
C VAL A 4 12.89 65.06 -34.16
N LEU A 5 11.58 64.78 -34.36
CA LEU A 5 10.69 64.26 -33.32
C LEU A 5 10.85 62.74 -33.28
N VAL A 6 11.35 62.19 -32.18
CA VAL A 6 11.42 60.74 -31.93
C VAL A 6 10.11 60.31 -31.25
N LEU A 7 9.36 59.45 -31.96
CA LEU A 7 8.14 58.87 -31.48
C LEU A 7 8.47 57.53 -30.79
N CYS A 8 8.37 57.47 -29.46
CA CYS A 8 8.46 56.18 -28.73
C CYS A 8 7.13 55.44 -28.84
N LEU A 9 7.13 54.30 -29.57
CA LEU A 9 6.04 53.35 -29.47
C LEU A 9 6.22 52.50 -28.20
N ALA A 10 5.25 52.60 -27.27
CA ALA A 10 5.12 51.70 -26.15
C ALA A 10 4.49 50.38 -26.66
N ALA A 11 5.22 49.30 -26.64
CA ALA A 11 4.72 47.94 -26.87
C ALA A 11 3.99 47.49 -25.57
N ALA A 12 2.69 47.31 -25.70
CA ALA A 12 1.88 46.63 -24.65
C ALA A 12 2.24 45.14 -24.66
N CYS A 13 2.89 44.65 -23.61
CA CYS A 13 2.99 43.22 -23.33
C CYS A 13 1.62 42.70 -22.89
N GLY A 14 0.96 41.97 -23.77
CA GLY A 14 -0.19 41.17 -23.42
C GLY A 14 0.25 39.96 -22.62
N SER A 15 -0.22 39.85 -21.37
CA SER A 15 -0.11 38.65 -20.57
C SER A 15 -0.99 37.56 -21.16
N SER A 16 -0.37 36.49 -21.64
CA SER A 16 -1.05 35.26 -22.02
C SER A 16 -1.65 34.60 -20.76
N PRO A 17 -2.85 34.02 -20.83
CA PRO A 17 -3.38 33.23 -19.73
C PRO A 17 -2.51 31.97 -19.58
N ASP A 18 -2.02 31.74 -18.36
CA ASP A 18 -1.36 30.50 -17.97
C ASP A 18 -2.28 29.30 -18.26
N HIS A 19 -1.90 28.52 -19.27
CA HIS A 19 -2.39 27.16 -19.41
C HIS A 19 -1.80 26.37 -18.23
N ALA A 20 -2.61 26.10 -17.22
CA ALA A 20 -2.28 25.12 -16.21
C ALA A 20 -2.03 23.78 -16.92
N SER A 21 -0.78 23.31 -16.87
CA SER A 21 -0.39 22.00 -17.35
C SER A 21 -1.13 20.95 -16.56
N PRO A 22 -1.77 19.93 -17.18
CA PRO A 22 -2.41 18.84 -16.45
C PRO A 22 -1.40 17.91 -15.75
N ASP A 23 -0.11 18.11 -15.97
CA ASP A 23 0.98 17.41 -15.31
C ASP A 23 1.47 18.17 -14.06
N ALA A 24 0.56 18.46 -13.13
CA ALA A 24 0.97 18.77 -11.78
C ALA A 24 1.55 17.47 -11.21
N ALA A 25 2.83 17.23 -11.47
CA ALA A 25 3.59 16.17 -10.84
C ALA A 25 3.34 16.27 -9.33
N TRP A 26 2.76 15.21 -8.79
CA TRP A 26 2.56 15.06 -7.37
C TRP A 26 3.90 15.29 -6.65
N ALA A 27 4.01 16.37 -5.88
CA ALA A 27 5.23 16.69 -5.15
C ALA A 27 5.38 15.70 -3.99
N PRO A 28 6.57 15.08 -3.81
CA PRO A 28 6.83 14.23 -2.65
C PRO A 28 6.54 15.02 -1.37
N GLN A 29 5.73 14.46 -0.49
CA GLN A 29 5.59 14.99 0.87
C GLN A 29 6.92 14.76 1.59
N ASP A 30 7.37 15.78 2.31
CA ASP A 30 8.67 15.82 2.98
C ASP A 30 8.93 14.63 3.90
N ALA A 31 10.23 14.32 4.05
CA ALA A 31 10.75 13.17 4.76
C ALA A 31 10.13 12.96 6.15
N LYS A 32 9.88 11.70 6.43
CA LYS A 32 9.46 11.07 7.68
C LYS A 32 9.97 11.82 8.93
N ASP A 33 9.06 12.37 9.71
CA ASP A 33 9.35 12.81 11.08
C ASP A 33 9.29 11.56 11.97
N ILE A 34 10.45 10.93 12.16
CA ILE A 34 10.61 9.61 12.81
C ILE A 34 10.17 9.63 14.28
N ASP A 35 9.97 10.81 14.87
CA ASP A 35 9.59 11.01 16.28
C ASP A 35 8.10 11.34 16.49
N ALA A 36 7.33 11.46 15.42
CA ALA A 36 5.90 11.72 15.57
C ALA A 36 5.15 10.40 15.78
N PRO A 37 4.31 10.28 16.83
CA PRO A 37 3.43 9.12 16.95
C PRO A 37 2.54 9.03 15.70
N PRO A 38 2.22 7.81 15.22
CA PRO A 38 1.36 7.62 14.05
C PRO A 38 0.11 8.49 14.17
N ALA A 39 -0.19 9.28 13.16
CA ALA A 39 -1.37 10.15 13.19
C ALA A 39 -2.62 9.28 13.34
N ALA A 40 -3.51 9.66 14.25
CA ALA A 40 -4.80 9.02 14.39
C ALA A 40 -5.49 8.94 13.02
N THR A 41 -5.91 7.76 12.60
CA THR A 41 -6.40 7.52 11.23
C THR A 41 -7.78 8.11 10.98
N GLY A 42 -8.50 8.53 12.03
CA GLY A 42 -9.93 8.84 11.97
C GLY A 42 -10.83 7.59 11.98
N PHE A 43 -10.22 6.39 11.87
CA PHE A 43 -10.89 5.10 11.95
C PHE A 43 -10.49 4.32 13.19
N GLY A 44 -9.29 4.55 13.73
CA GLY A 44 -8.75 3.85 14.88
C GLY A 44 -7.26 4.14 15.07
N ASP A 45 -6.63 3.34 15.92
CA ASP A 45 -5.26 3.53 16.36
C ASP A 45 -4.36 2.42 15.81
N LEU A 46 -3.20 2.81 15.29
CA LEU A 46 -2.12 1.94 14.87
C LEU A 46 -1.09 1.82 15.99
N SER A 47 -0.59 0.60 16.24
CA SER A 47 0.37 0.31 17.30
C SER A 47 1.24 -0.91 16.98
N GLY A 48 2.00 -1.42 17.95
CA GLY A 48 2.92 -2.51 17.74
C GLY A 48 4.21 -2.05 17.08
N MET A 49 4.62 -2.69 15.99
CA MET A 49 5.84 -2.36 15.23
C MET A 49 5.61 -1.32 14.13
N CYS A 50 4.59 -0.47 14.26
CA CYS A 50 4.32 0.64 13.34
C CYS A 50 5.56 1.57 13.28
N GLY A 51 6.09 1.85 12.10
CA GLY A 51 7.31 2.61 11.87
C GLY A 51 8.62 1.81 12.01
N ALA A 52 8.57 0.49 12.02
CA ALA A 52 9.73 -0.36 12.26
C ALA A 52 10.51 -0.76 10.98
N LEU A 53 10.03 -0.42 9.80
CA LEU A 53 10.77 -0.65 8.56
C LEU A 53 11.84 0.42 8.37
N ALA A 54 13.09 -0.02 8.25
CA ALA A 54 14.22 0.82 7.93
C ALA A 54 14.65 0.62 6.47
N GLU A 55 15.32 1.61 5.87
CA GLU A 55 15.89 1.50 4.51
C GLU A 55 16.74 0.23 4.33
N ALA A 56 17.47 -0.18 5.38
CA ALA A 56 18.26 -1.41 5.37
C ALA A 56 17.41 -2.68 5.17
N ASP A 57 16.16 -2.70 5.62
CA ASP A 57 15.25 -3.82 5.41
C ASP A 57 14.77 -3.88 3.95
N LEU A 58 14.63 -2.72 3.30
CA LEU A 58 14.19 -2.61 1.89
C LEU A 58 15.25 -3.08 0.90
N THR A 59 16.51 -3.07 1.30
CA THR A 59 17.65 -3.48 0.48
C THR A 59 18.25 -4.83 0.90
N SER A 60 17.79 -5.39 2.03
CA SER A 60 18.28 -6.67 2.56
C SER A 60 17.86 -7.83 1.67
N PRO A 61 18.75 -8.81 1.41
CA PRO A 61 18.37 -10.07 0.77
C PRO A 61 17.65 -11.04 1.72
N SER A 62 17.44 -10.65 2.98
CA SER A 62 16.76 -11.46 4.00
C SER A 62 15.32 -11.01 4.18
N PRO A 63 14.42 -11.95 4.57
CA PRO A 63 13.06 -11.58 4.94
C PRO A 63 13.04 -10.75 6.23
N LYS A 64 11.97 -10.00 6.40
CA LYS A 64 11.64 -9.26 7.63
C LYS A 64 10.19 -9.53 8.00
N THR A 65 9.90 -9.65 9.28
CA THR A 65 8.51 -9.68 9.77
C THR A 65 8.26 -8.47 10.66
N VAL A 66 7.19 -7.76 10.39
CA VAL A 66 6.69 -6.62 11.16
C VAL A 66 5.28 -6.96 11.62
N GLN A 67 4.98 -6.78 12.90
CA GLN A 67 3.66 -7.04 13.47
C GLN A 67 3.04 -5.73 13.92
N VAL A 68 1.90 -5.40 13.35
CA VAL A 68 1.15 -4.17 13.63
C VAL A 68 -0.21 -4.55 14.22
N ASN A 69 -0.76 -3.68 15.04
CA ASN A 69 -2.15 -3.78 15.49
C ASN A 69 -2.90 -2.56 14.97
N PHE A 70 -4.06 -2.79 14.38
CA PHE A 70 -4.97 -1.75 13.94
C PHE A 70 -6.30 -1.92 14.67
N ASN A 71 -6.53 -1.11 15.70
CA ASN A 71 -7.77 -1.13 16.46
C ASN A 71 -8.76 -0.12 15.87
N PHE A 72 -9.78 -0.62 15.19
CA PHE A 72 -10.80 0.19 14.53
C PHE A 72 -11.85 0.68 15.53
N ALA A 73 -11.83 1.99 15.79
CA ALA A 73 -12.84 2.63 16.66
C ALA A 73 -14.23 2.69 15.99
N ARG A 74 -14.30 2.52 14.67
CA ARG A 74 -15.54 2.48 13.86
C ARG A 74 -15.28 1.91 12.48
N ALA A 75 -16.34 1.36 11.88
CA ALA A 75 -16.32 0.89 10.50
C ALA A 75 -16.15 2.06 9.48
N TYR A 76 -15.56 1.73 8.34
CA TYR A 76 -15.49 2.63 7.18
C TYR A 76 -16.82 2.65 6.42
N MET A 77 -17.27 3.84 6.07
CA MET A 77 -18.53 4.08 5.37
C MET A 77 -18.29 4.86 4.05
N ASP A 78 -18.16 4.16 2.93
CA ASP A 78 -18.02 4.81 1.63
C ASP A 78 -19.36 5.40 1.15
N PRO A 79 -19.41 6.59 0.54
CA PRO A 79 -18.31 7.52 0.28
C PRO A 79 -18.08 8.56 1.38
N ALA A 80 -18.81 8.49 2.50
CA ALA A 80 -18.81 9.54 3.52
C ALA A 80 -17.43 9.69 4.19
N ASP A 81 -16.72 8.56 4.37
CA ASP A 81 -15.43 8.53 5.06
C ASP A 81 -14.23 8.62 4.11
N ARG A 82 -14.47 8.57 2.79
CA ARG A 82 -13.38 8.68 1.80
C ARG A 82 -12.45 9.89 2.03
N PRO A 83 -12.93 11.09 2.39
CA PRO A 83 -12.05 12.23 2.67
C PRO A 83 -11.10 12.05 3.87
N LEU A 84 -11.32 11.04 4.73
CA LEU A 84 -10.45 10.74 5.87
C LEU A 84 -9.26 9.86 5.49
N LEU A 85 -9.33 9.21 4.33
CA LEU A 85 -8.22 8.45 3.77
C LEU A 85 -7.10 9.40 3.32
N THR A 86 -5.87 8.88 3.27
CA THR A 86 -4.76 9.57 2.60
C THR A 86 -5.06 9.79 1.12
N ALA A 87 -4.29 10.61 0.43
CA ALA A 87 -4.50 10.85 -1.00
C ALA A 87 -4.42 9.54 -1.82
N GLY A 88 -3.51 8.63 -1.46
CA GLY A 88 -3.40 7.31 -2.10
C GLY A 88 -4.61 6.41 -1.81
N GLY A 89 -5.07 6.36 -0.56
CA GLY A 89 -6.28 5.62 -0.20
C GLY A 89 -7.54 6.15 -0.92
N GLN A 90 -7.65 7.49 -1.06
CA GLN A 90 -8.73 8.09 -1.85
C GLN A 90 -8.65 7.70 -3.32
N HIS A 91 -7.44 7.65 -3.90
CA HIS A 91 -7.22 7.19 -5.27
C HIS A 91 -7.65 5.73 -5.42
N MET A 92 -7.21 4.84 -4.53
CA MET A 92 -7.60 3.42 -4.53
C MET A 92 -9.12 3.26 -4.43
N ALA A 93 -9.77 4.00 -3.52
CA ALA A 93 -11.24 3.97 -3.36
C ALA A 93 -12.01 4.50 -4.59
N ALA A 94 -11.37 5.31 -5.44
CA ALA A 94 -11.95 5.85 -6.67
C ALA A 94 -11.64 5.02 -7.91
N THR A 95 -10.62 4.16 -7.87
CA THR A 95 -10.16 3.35 -9.00
C THR A 95 -10.87 1.99 -8.99
N PRO A 96 -11.36 1.50 -10.14
CA PRO A 96 -11.94 0.16 -10.20
C PRO A 96 -10.90 -0.90 -9.81
N ASN A 97 -11.27 -1.78 -8.88
CA ASN A 97 -10.52 -2.99 -8.59
C ASN A 97 -10.66 -3.99 -9.75
N ALA A 98 -9.64 -4.79 -10.04
CA ALA A 98 -9.62 -5.77 -11.14
C ALA A 98 -10.64 -6.92 -10.96
N GLY A 99 -11.33 -6.95 -9.87
CA GLY A 99 -12.37 -7.91 -9.53
C GLY A 99 -12.00 -8.70 -8.30
N GLY A 100 -12.91 -8.76 -7.37
CA GLY A 100 -12.75 -9.43 -6.10
C GLY A 100 -13.40 -8.65 -4.99
N SER A 101 -13.38 -9.24 -3.82
CA SER A 101 -13.97 -8.69 -2.60
C SER A 101 -12.92 -8.14 -1.64
N SER A 102 -11.74 -7.73 -2.12
CA SER A 102 -10.59 -7.32 -1.30
C SER A 102 -10.34 -5.81 -1.24
N GLY A 103 -11.15 -5.00 -1.94
CA GLY A 103 -10.85 -3.58 -2.11
C GLY A 103 -10.67 -2.81 -0.80
N LEU A 104 -11.46 -3.11 0.24
CA LEU A 104 -11.31 -2.43 1.54
C LEU A 104 -10.04 -2.88 2.27
N SER A 105 -9.72 -4.17 2.26
CA SER A 105 -8.46 -4.66 2.84
C SER A 105 -7.24 -4.06 2.14
N GLU A 106 -7.26 -3.92 0.83
CA GLU A 106 -6.17 -3.27 0.07
C GLU A 106 -6.00 -1.79 0.45
N ILE A 107 -7.12 -1.06 0.58
CA ILE A 107 -7.11 0.35 1.01
C ILE A 107 -6.53 0.49 2.41
N PHE A 108 -6.96 -0.36 3.37
CA PHE A 108 -6.52 -0.23 4.76
C PHE A 108 -5.11 -0.76 4.99
N ALA A 109 -4.66 -1.77 4.25
CA ALA A 109 -3.24 -2.17 4.23
C ALA A 109 -2.35 -1.03 3.70
N TYR A 110 -2.79 -0.30 2.66
CA TYR A 110 -2.09 0.89 2.20
C TYR A 110 -2.12 2.03 3.25
N GLU A 111 -3.28 2.33 3.86
CA GLU A 111 -3.41 3.35 4.90
C GLU A 111 -2.46 3.07 6.08
N GLU A 112 -2.31 1.80 6.46
CA GLU A 112 -1.34 1.39 7.46
C GLU A 112 0.09 1.70 7.03
N LEU A 113 0.51 1.23 5.86
CA LEU A 113 1.86 1.48 5.34
C LEU A 113 2.15 2.98 5.17
N ALA A 114 1.16 3.75 4.74
CA ALA A 114 1.31 5.19 4.59
C ALA A 114 1.49 5.90 5.94
N ARG A 115 0.77 5.47 6.97
CA ARG A 115 0.78 6.13 8.28
C ARG A 115 1.89 5.62 9.19
N CYS A 116 2.21 4.33 9.13
CA CYS A 116 3.28 3.73 9.91
C CYS A 116 4.64 4.00 9.29
N GLU A 117 4.76 3.80 7.99
CA GLU A 117 6.06 3.76 7.32
C GLU A 117 6.32 4.97 6.40
N GLY A 118 5.32 5.84 6.20
CA GLY A 118 5.43 6.98 5.30
C GLY A 118 5.39 6.57 3.83
N ALA A 119 4.77 5.44 3.51
CA ALA A 119 4.65 4.96 2.14
C ALA A 119 3.81 5.91 1.27
N MET A 120 4.28 6.13 0.04
CA MET A 120 3.57 6.91 -0.96
C MET A 120 2.98 5.98 -2.03
N PHE A 121 1.71 6.15 -2.34
CA PHE A 121 1.03 5.39 -3.39
C PHE A 121 1.60 5.73 -4.77
N LEU A 122 1.85 4.72 -5.58
CA LEU A 122 2.27 4.88 -6.98
C LEU A 122 1.20 4.35 -7.94
N LYS A 123 0.79 3.09 -7.79
CA LYS A 123 -0.14 2.41 -8.71
C LYS A 123 -1.01 1.38 -8.00
N SER A 124 -2.22 1.23 -8.51
CA SER A 124 -3.10 0.10 -8.19
C SER A 124 -2.82 -1.10 -9.10
N GLU A 125 -3.38 -2.26 -8.78
CA GLU A 125 -3.22 -3.52 -9.53
C GLU A 125 -3.41 -3.37 -11.04
N THR A 126 -4.40 -2.57 -11.45
CA THR A 126 -4.75 -2.39 -12.88
C THR A 126 -3.82 -1.44 -13.63
N GLU A 127 -3.02 -0.65 -12.91
CA GLU A 127 -2.10 0.35 -13.47
C GLU A 127 -0.67 -0.19 -13.60
N ILE A 128 -0.34 -1.29 -12.91
CA ILE A 128 0.98 -1.93 -12.96
C ILE A 128 1.15 -2.70 -14.28
N ILE A 129 2.30 -2.52 -14.93
CA ILE A 129 2.63 -3.17 -16.18
C ILE A 129 3.43 -4.44 -15.91
N TYR A 130 2.94 -5.57 -16.42
CA TYR A 130 3.59 -6.88 -16.32
C TYR A 130 4.05 -7.40 -17.68
N ASP A 131 5.17 -8.11 -17.69
CA ASP A 131 5.67 -8.83 -18.86
C ASP A 131 6.14 -10.26 -18.43
N PRO A 132 5.45 -11.33 -18.84
CA PRO A 132 4.23 -11.29 -19.67
C PRO A 132 2.99 -10.75 -18.92
N VAL A 133 2.03 -10.27 -19.66
CA VAL A 133 0.77 -9.71 -19.11
C VAL A 133 -0.05 -10.75 -18.32
N THR A 134 0.24 -12.04 -18.49
CA THR A 134 -0.37 -13.16 -17.77
C THR A 134 0.30 -13.47 -16.42
N SER A 135 1.33 -12.69 -16.03
CA SER A 135 1.99 -12.85 -14.73
C SER A 135 0.98 -12.70 -13.59
N LYS A 136 1.32 -13.28 -12.45
CA LYS A 136 0.61 -12.97 -11.20
C LYS A 136 0.69 -11.48 -10.96
N LYS A 137 -0.35 -10.93 -10.33
CA LYS A 137 -0.44 -9.51 -10.04
C LYS A 137 -0.33 -9.29 -8.55
N THR A 138 0.26 -8.17 -8.19
CA THR A 138 0.24 -7.61 -6.85
C THR A 138 -0.83 -6.52 -6.76
N ASP A 139 -1.26 -6.18 -5.57
CA ASP A 139 -2.43 -5.32 -5.40
C ASP A 139 -2.10 -3.83 -5.58
N LEU A 140 -0.87 -3.43 -5.20
CA LEU A 140 -0.41 -2.05 -5.36
C LEU A 140 1.11 -1.94 -5.48
N GLU A 141 1.57 -0.82 -6.03
CA GLU A 141 2.96 -0.35 -6.02
C GLU A 141 3.05 0.91 -5.17
N ILE A 142 4.04 0.97 -4.28
CA ILE A 142 4.31 2.12 -3.42
C ILE A 142 5.76 2.58 -3.55
N MET A 143 6.03 3.81 -3.12
CA MET A 143 7.37 4.30 -2.82
C MET A 143 7.56 4.35 -1.32
N LEU A 144 8.65 3.76 -0.82
CA LEU A 144 9.05 3.79 0.59
C LEU A 144 10.55 4.06 0.66
N ASP A 145 10.96 5.13 1.35
CA ASP A 145 12.35 5.57 1.49
C ASP A 145 13.15 5.59 0.15
N GLY A 146 12.49 6.00 -0.94
CA GLY A 146 13.10 6.08 -2.27
C GLY A 146 13.12 4.78 -3.06
N HIS A 147 12.61 3.68 -2.50
CA HIS A 147 12.51 2.37 -3.15
C HIS A 147 11.09 2.10 -3.63
N LYS A 148 10.98 1.56 -4.84
CA LYS A 148 9.72 1.01 -5.33
C LYS A 148 9.46 -0.35 -4.70
N ILE A 149 8.27 -0.55 -4.19
CA ILE A 149 7.87 -1.76 -3.48
C ILE A 149 6.56 -2.27 -4.07
N GLY A 150 6.53 -3.55 -4.46
CA GLY A 150 5.28 -4.24 -4.79
C GLY A 150 4.62 -4.76 -3.51
N VAL A 151 3.32 -4.51 -3.33
CA VAL A 151 2.60 -4.94 -2.13
C VAL A 151 1.45 -5.86 -2.52
N SER A 152 1.47 -7.09 -2.03
CA SER A 152 0.33 -7.99 -2.12
C SER A 152 -0.40 -8.05 -0.80
N VAL A 153 -1.73 -7.95 -0.85
CA VAL A 153 -2.59 -7.93 0.32
C VAL A 153 -3.38 -9.22 0.44
N THR A 154 -3.58 -9.70 1.64
CA THR A 154 -4.45 -10.85 1.89
C THR A 154 -5.02 -10.80 3.29
N ARG A 155 -6.17 -11.45 3.45
CA ARG A 155 -6.79 -11.67 4.75
C ARG A 155 -6.56 -13.12 5.16
N ALA A 156 -6.06 -13.32 6.37
CA ALA A 156 -5.83 -14.64 6.94
C ALA A 156 -6.82 -14.87 8.08
N PHE A 157 -7.98 -15.38 7.73
CA PHE A 157 -9.08 -15.69 8.64
C PHE A 157 -9.84 -16.92 8.12
N LYS A 158 -10.62 -17.53 8.96
CA LYS A 158 -11.51 -18.61 8.54
C LYS A 158 -12.83 -18.03 8.00
N GLY A 159 -13.05 -18.19 6.73
CA GLY A 159 -14.30 -17.74 6.10
C GLY A 159 -15.45 -18.75 6.25
N PRO A 160 -16.73 -18.31 6.36
CA PRO A 160 -17.10 -16.91 6.42
C PRO A 160 -16.69 -16.24 7.74
N PHE A 161 -16.50 -14.91 7.73
CA PHE A 161 -16.06 -14.11 8.88
C PHE A 161 -16.83 -14.51 10.16
N GLY A 162 -16.10 -14.68 11.27
CA GLY A 162 -16.66 -15.12 12.55
C GLY A 162 -16.98 -16.62 12.65
N SER A 163 -16.56 -17.46 11.69
CA SER A 163 -16.79 -18.91 11.72
C SER A 163 -15.85 -19.70 12.65
N GLY A 164 -14.97 -19.00 13.36
CA GLY A 164 -13.96 -19.53 14.27
C GLY A 164 -12.53 -19.33 13.78
N PRO A 165 -11.51 -19.73 14.55
CA PRO A 165 -10.12 -19.42 14.28
C PRO A 165 -9.60 -20.09 12.98
N LEU A 166 -8.60 -19.47 12.38
CA LEU A 166 -7.86 -20.01 11.24
C LEU A 166 -7.17 -21.32 11.63
N ASP A 167 -7.45 -22.39 10.91
CA ASP A 167 -6.77 -23.65 11.16
C ASP A 167 -5.40 -23.72 10.46
N MET A 168 -4.46 -24.48 11.04
CA MET A 168 -3.08 -24.61 10.56
C MET A 168 -2.99 -25.07 9.09
N ALA A 169 -3.85 -25.99 8.64
CA ALA A 169 -3.78 -26.50 7.28
C ALA A 169 -4.18 -25.43 6.26
N SER A 170 -5.22 -24.67 6.57
CA SER A 170 -5.64 -23.49 5.79
C SER A 170 -4.56 -22.42 5.78
N ALA A 171 -3.94 -22.12 6.93
CA ALA A 171 -2.85 -21.17 7.04
C ALA A 171 -1.63 -21.59 6.20
N VAL A 172 -1.18 -22.84 6.25
CA VAL A 172 -0.06 -23.36 5.42
C VAL A 172 -0.39 -23.23 3.94
N THR A 173 -1.62 -23.56 3.54
CA THR A 173 -2.04 -23.43 2.14
C THR A 173 -2.01 -21.96 1.69
N LEU A 174 -2.52 -21.06 2.51
CA LEU A 174 -2.56 -19.63 2.22
C LEU A 174 -1.16 -19.03 2.14
N THR A 175 -0.30 -19.28 3.15
CA THR A 175 1.08 -18.76 3.19
C THR A 175 1.88 -19.24 1.99
N THR A 176 1.88 -20.55 1.72
CA THR A 176 2.59 -21.13 0.56
C THR A 176 2.18 -20.44 -0.74
N LYS A 177 0.86 -20.31 -0.94
CA LYS A 177 0.32 -19.68 -2.16
C LYS A 177 0.74 -18.22 -2.26
N LYS A 178 0.57 -17.42 -1.19
CA LYS A 178 0.78 -15.98 -1.24
C LYS A 178 2.26 -15.60 -1.38
N PHE A 179 3.17 -16.31 -0.71
CA PHE A 179 4.60 -16.10 -0.92
C PHE A 179 5.03 -16.49 -2.33
N SER A 180 4.50 -17.58 -2.90
CA SER A 180 4.80 -17.94 -4.30
C SER A 180 4.23 -16.92 -5.29
N ASP A 181 2.97 -16.50 -5.11
CA ASP A 181 2.31 -15.54 -6.02
C ASP A 181 3.04 -14.19 -6.05
N ILE A 182 3.57 -13.70 -4.90
CA ILE A 182 4.28 -12.41 -4.86
C ILE A 182 5.65 -12.50 -5.54
N HIS A 183 6.34 -13.63 -5.48
CA HIS A 183 7.57 -13.83 -6.24
C HIS A 183 7.30 -13.90 -7.74
N ASP A 184 6.22 -14.56 -8.16
CA ASP A 184 5.80 -14.61 -9.56
C ASP A 184 5.45 -13.22 -10.08
N SER A 185 4.78 -12.37 -9.28
CA SER A 185 4.48 -10.99 -9.66
C SER A 185 5.75 -10.14 -9.74
N THR A 186 6.68 -10.31 -8.79
CA THR A 186 7.99 -9.64 -8.81
C THR A 186 8.77 -10.01 -10.07
N ALA A 187 8.78 -11.28 -10.46
CA ALA A 187 9.41 -11.72 -11.71
C ALA A 187 8.74 -11.06 -12.94
N GLY A 188 7.43 -10.87 -12.90
CA GLY A 188 6.63 -10.29 -13.99
C GLY A 188 6.88 -8.80 -14.25
N VAL A 189 7.53 -8.07 -13.34
CA VAL A 189 7.83 -6.64 -13.53
C VAL A 189 9.30 -6.35 -13.84
N GLN A 190 10.19 -7.34 -13.75
CA GLN A 190 11.65 -7.13 -13.84
C GLN A 190 12.12 -6.44 -15.11
N THR A 191 11.39 -6.56 -16.21
CA THR A 191 11.70 -5.99 -17.52
C THR A 191 10.85 -4.76 -17.83
N THR A 192 9.97 -4.34 -16.93
CA THR A 192 9.02 -3.23 -17.14
C THR A 192 9.51 -1.94 -16.45
N VAL A 193 8.79 -0.84 -16.69
CA VAL A 193 9.00 0.44 -15.99
C VAL A 193 8.54 0.39 -14.54
N ASP A 194 7.75 -0.63 -14.18
CA ASP A 194 7.18 -0.85 -12.86
C ASP A 194 7.99 -1.86 -12.04
N LYS A 195 9.24 -2.10 -12.44
CA LYS A 195 10.17 -2.89 -11.65
C LYS A 195 10.32 -2.28 -10.27
N TRP A 196 10.09 -3.11 -9.24
CA TRP A 196 10.35 -2.75 -7.86
C TRP A 196 11.60 -3.43 -7.28
N ASP A 197 12.11 -2.85 -6.20
CA ASP A 197 13.35 -3.29 -5.53
C ASP A 197 13.08 -4.39 -4.50
N LYS A 198 11.87 -4.39 -3.90
CA LYS A 198 11.45 -5.27 -2.81
C LYS A 198 9.95 -5.54 -2.89
N GLN A 199 9.50 -6.59 -2.23
CA GLN A 199 8.07 -6.89 -2.10
C GLN A 199 7.66 -6.97 -0.62
N ILE A 200 6.41 -6.55 -0.35
CA ILE A 200 5.72 -6.69 0.92
C ILE A 200 4.51 -7.62 0.73
N LEU A 201 4.38 -8.62 1.60
CA LEU A 201 3.13 -9.35 1.79
C LEU A 201 2.44 -8.77 3.03
N ALA A 202 1.38 -7.99 2.81
CA ALA A 202 0.54 -7.45 3.86
C ALA A 202 -0.59 -8.43 4.16
N VAL A 203 -0.71 -8.84 5.43
CA VAL A 203 -1.66 -9.85 5.88
C VAL A 203 -2.47 -9.30 7.02
N GLU A 204 -3.78 -9.26 6.86
CA GLU A 204 -4.74 -8.87 7.89
C GLU A 204 -5.34 -10.12 8.55
N THR A 205 -5.38 -10.12 9.87
CA THR A 205 -5.97 -11.18 10.70
C THR A 205 -6.97 -10.56 11.67
N ASP A 206 -8.12 -11.22 11.88
CA ASP A 206 -9.20 -10.68 12.70
C ASP A 206 -8.95 -10.81 14.21
N ASP A 207 -7.92 -11.56 14.59
CA ASP A 207 -7.48 -11.65 15.99
C ASP A 207 -6.03 -12.13 16.14
N ALA A 208 -5.55 -12.14 17.39
CA ALA A 208 -4.20 -12.57 17.74
C ALA A 208 -3.97 -14.09 17.60
N GLU A 209 -5.01 -14.93 17.65
CA GLU A 209 -4.93 -16.38 17.46
C GLU A 209 -4.69 -16.69 15.99
N ASP A 210 -5.40 -16.03 15.09
CA ASP A 210 -5.20 -16.14 13.65
C ASP A 210 -3.82 -15.62 13.23
N ALA A 211 -3.37 -14.49 13.80
CA ALA A 211 -2.01 -13.97 13.59
C ALA A 211 -0.94 -14.99 14.03
N ALA A 212 -1.08 -15.57 15.21
CA ALA A 212 -0.15 -16.59 15.71
C ALA A 212 -0.14 -17.84 14.82
N THR A 213 -1.31 -18.29 14.35
CA THR A 213 -1.45 -19.43 13.46
C THR A 213 -0.80 -19.16 12.10
N PHE A 214 -1.00 -17.96 11.54
CA PHE A 214 -0.35 -17.55 10.29
C PHE A 214 1.18 -17.51 10.42
N LEU A 215 1.72 -16.96 11.51
CA LEU A 215 3.16 -16.95 11.78
C LEU A 215 3.73 -18.36 11.94
N ALA A 216 3.03 -19.23 12.69
CA ALA A 216 3.43 -20.61 12.86
C ALA A 216 3.45 -21.36 11.52
N ALA A 217 2.45 -21.14 10.65
CA ALA A 217 2.42 -21.69 9.30
C ALA A 217 3.57 -21.18 8.44
N THR A 218 3.84 -19.86 8.47
CA THR A 218 4.97 -19.24 7.76
C THR A 218 6.30 -19.85 8.19
N ALA A 219 6.49 -20.12 9.48
CA ALA A 219 7.72 -20.74 10.02
C ALA A 219 7.94 -22.20 9.53
N THR A 220 6.94 -22.85 8.97
CA THR A 220 7.07 -24.20 8.38
C THR A 220 7.52 -24.19 6.91
N LEU A 221 7.51 -23.02 6.26
CA LEU A 221 7.86 -22.90 4.86
C LEU A 221 9.37 -23.05 4.66
N ASP A 222 9.75 -23.58 3.49
CA ASP A 222 11.14 -23.52 3.05
C ASP A 222 11.57 -22.06 2.92
N PRO A 223 12.75 -21.66 3.45
CA PRO A 223 13.24 -20.29 3.33
C PRO A 223 13.26 -19.73 1.90
N SER A 224 13.44 -20.58 0.89
CA SER A 224 13.40 -20.18 -0.51
C SER A 224 12.01 -19.75 -0.99
N VAL A 225 10.94 -20.21 -0.34
CA VAL A 225 9.56 -19.80 -0.62
C VAL A 225 9.29 -18.42 -0.04
N ILE A 226 9.84 -18.12 1.14
CA ILE A 226 9.73 -16.80 1.76
C ILE A 226 10.61 -15.79 1.00
N GLY A 227 11.80 -16.23 0.59
CA GLY A 227 12.79 -15.41 -0.10
C GLY A 227 13.20 -14.21 0.76
N ASP A 228 13.22 -13.04 0.15
CA ASP A 228 13.52 -11.77 0.78
C ASP A 228 12.27 -10.93 1.11
N THR A 229 11.07 -11.53 1.04
CA THR A 229 9.80 -10.85 1.25
C THR A 229 9.69 -10.26 2.65
N ILE A 230 9.23 -9.02 2.74
CA ILE A 230 8.81 -8.41 4.00
C ILE A 230 7.37 -8.85 4.28
N LEU A 231 7.14 -9.48 5.43
CA LEU A 231 5.82 -9.80 5.94
C LEU A 231 5.38 -8.67 6.89
N VAL A 232 4.33 -7.96 6.53
CA VAL A 232 3.61 -7.06 7.44
C VAL A 232 2.35 -7.78 7.87
N LEU A 233 2.31 -8.21 9.12
CA LEU A 233 1.19 -8.93 9.71
C LEU A 233 0.43 -8.02 10.63
N THR A 234 -0.81 -7.72 10.25
CA THR A 234 -1.68 -6.81 10.98
C THR A 234 -2.77 -7.58 11.69
N THR A 235 -2.80 -7.46 13.01
CA THR A 235 -3.96 -7.89 13.79
C THR A 235 -4.94 -6.74 13.83
N THR A 236 -6.12 -6.93 13.27
CA THR A 236 -7.21 -5.96 13.38
C THR A 236 -8.06 -6.27 14.60
N ASP A 237 -8.74 -5.27 15.13
CA ASP A 237 -9.64 -5.38 16.27
C ASP A 237 -10.69 -4.26 16.23
N GLY A 238 -11.70 -4.34 17.09
CA GLY A 238 -12.75 -3.33 17.17
C GLY A 238 -13.83 -3.50 16.12
N ASP A 239 -14.16 -2.43 15.40
CA ASP A 239 -15.24 -2.44 14.40
C ASP A 239 -14.70 -2.71 12.98
N ASP A 240 -13.92 -3.78 12.82
CA ASP A 240 -13.15 -4.17 11.66
C ASP A 240 -13.87 -5.11 10.66
N GLY A 241 -15.09 -5.54 10.99
CA GLY A 241 -15.85 -6.51 10.17
C GLY A 241 -15.97 -6.15 8.69
N PHE A 242 -15.89 -4.85 8.36
CA PHE A 242 -15.92 -4.38 6.97
C PHE A 242 -14.70 -4.82 6.15
N ILE A 243 -13.55 -5.05 6.79
CA ILE A 243 -12.32 -5.58 6.15
C ILE A 243 -12.61 -6.97 5.58
N TYR A 244 -13.32 -7.82 6.35
CA TYR A 244 -13.51 -9.25 6.06
C TYR A 244 -14.77 -9.52 5.23
N THR A 245 -15.77 -8.67 5.33
CA THR A 245 -17.06 -8.87 4.67
C THR A 245 -17.24 -8.04 3.41
N ASN A 246 -16.44 -6.96 3.22
CA ASN A 246 -16.56 -5.96 2.15
C ASN A 246 -17.96 -5.31 2.08
N MET A 247 -18.60 -5.12 3.24
CA MET A 247 -19.90 -4.48 3.41
C MET A 247 -19.75 -3.11 4.04
#